data_77dd9916c27c7a27d774f300d14126f9
#
_entry.id   77dd9916c27c7a27d774f300d14126f9
#
_cell.length_a   1.000
_cell.length_b   1.000
_cell.length_c   1.000
_cell.angle_alpha   90.00
_cell.angle_beta   90.00
_cell.angle_gamma   90.00
#
_symmetry.space_group_name_H-M   'P 1'
#
loop_
_entity.id
_entity.type
_entity.pdbx_description
1 polymer ?
#
loop_
_entity_poly.entity_id
_entity_poly.type
_entity_poly.pdbx_seq_one_letter_code
_entity_poly.pdbx_strand_id
1 'polypeptide(L)'
;MGRVAGKVAIITGAASGMGKADAILLAREGASVVIADLNEKDGQAVAAAIGDAAVFMRLDVTDEDNWKAVIAATVERFGRLDVLVNNAGMIALGTIVDTDLASWRKINAVNSDGVFLGCKHAIPVMAESGGGSIVNMSSVAAIQGQSFVAAYSASKGAVRALTKSIAMFCKEQKNGIRCNSIHPDGVKTPMVVKVAMGKDVATQEDIDEVGKFGNMCEPEDIANLVLYLASDESGFVNGSEMLIDNCSTITPPLGV
;
A
#
# COMPACT_ATOMS: atom_id res chain seq x y z
N MET A 1 20.96 2.75 15.28
CA MET A 1 20.84 2.17 13.93
C MET A 1 19.36 2.17 13.61
N GLY A 2 18.94 2.59 12.41
CA GLY A 2 17.51 2.63 12.07
C GLY A 2 16.89 1.23 12.01
N ARG A 3 15.57 1.13 12.23
CA ARG A 3 14.83 -0.15 12.35
C ARG A 3 14.82 -0.99 11.06
N VAL A 4 15.08 -0.37 9.91
CA VAL A 4 15.19 -1.02 8.60
C VAL A 4 16.51 -0.68 7.89
N ALA A 5 17.57 -0.42 8.66
CA ALA A 5 18.87 -0.05 8.14
C ALA A 5 19.42 -1.10 7.17
N GLY A 6 19.83 -0.65 5.97
CA GLY A 6 20.40 -1.49 4.92
C GLY A 6 19.39 -2.32 4.12
N LYS A 7 18.08 -2.21 4.42
CA LYS A 7 17.01 -2.82 3.61
C LYS A 7 16.71 -1.98 2.37
N VAL A 8 16.24 -2.65 1.33
CA VAL A 8 15.76 -2.03 0.08
C VAL A 8 14.26 -2.25 -0.02
N ALA A 9 13.51 -1.17 -0.20
CA ALA A 9 12.05 -1.18 -0.26
C ALA A 9 11.52 -0.62 -1.58
N ILE A 10 10.55 -1.31 -2.19
CA ILE A 10 9.69 -0.75 -3.25
C ILE A 10 8.37 -0.35 -2.61
N ILE A 11 7.95 0.90 -2.81
CA ILE A 11 6.67 1.41 -2.34
C ILE A 11 5.86 1.89 -3.55
N THR A 12 4.70 1.28 -3.80
CA THR A 12 3.83 1.68 -4.91
C THR A 12 2.84 2.76 -4.50
N GLY A 13 2.47 3.65 -5.42
CA GLY A 13 1.63 4.81 -5.12
C GLY A 13 2.32 5.80 -4.18
N ALA A 14 3.65 5.91 -4.28
CA ALA A 14 4.48 6.63 -3.33
C ALA A 14 4.69 8.11 -3.67
N ALA A 15 4.06 8.64 -4.73
CA ALA A 15 4.08 10.06 -5.04
C ALA A 15 3.24 10.92 -4.08
N SER A 16 2.30 10.33 -3.32
CA SER A 16 1.39 11.06 -2.42
C SER A 16 0.87 10.20 -1.27
N GLY A 17 0.14 10.82 -0.34
CA GLY A 17 -0.61 10.15 0.71
C GLY A 17 0.20 9.18 1.56
N MET A 18 -0.38 8.00 1.85
CA MET A 18 0.25 6.97 2.68
C MET A 18 1.59 6.50 2.10
N GLY A 19 1.66 6.18 0.81
CA GLY A 19 2.89 5.69 0.19
C GLY A 19 4.05 6.69 0.27
N LYS A 20 3.78 8.00 0.16
CA LYS A 20 4.77 9.05 0.40
C LYS A 20 5.25 9.04 1.86
N ALA A 21 4.34 8.92 2.83
CA ALA A 21 4.69 8.85 4.25
C ALA A 21 5.51 7.59 4.57
N ASP A 22 5.12 6.43 3.99
CA ASP A 22 5.86 5.17 4.09
C ASP A 22 7.30 5.32 3.61
N ALA A 23 7.48 5.90 2.42
CA ALA A 23 8.80 6.07 1.82
C ALA A 23 9.70 6.99 2.64
N ILE A 24 9.17 8.13 3.10
CA ILE A 24 9.91 9.08 3.95
C ILE A 24 10.32 8.41 5.26
N LEU A 25 9.42 7.69 5.92
CA LEU A 25 9.72 7.06 7.20
C LEU A 25 10.71 5.90 7.07
N LEU A 26 10.54 5.02 6.07
CA LEU A 26 11.47 3.91 5.83
C LEU A 26 12.88 4.43 5.50
N ALA A 27 12.99 5.47 4.67
CA ALA A 27 14.28 6.09 4.36
C ALA A 27 14.94 6.71 5.60
N ARG A 28 14.17 7.42 6.43
CA ARG A 28 14.67 7.99 7.70
C ARG A 28 15.17 6.90 8.66
N GLU A 29 14.57 5.72 8.61
CA GLU A 29 14.95 4.54 9.40
C GLU A 29 16.03 3.67 8.71
N GLY A 30 16.67 4.19 7.66
CA GLY A 30 17.87 3.65 7.06
C GLY A 30 17.69 2.69 5.88
N ALA A 31 16.49 2.61 5.31
CA ALA A 31 16.25 1.88 4.07
C ALA A 31 16.64 2.69 2.83
N SER A 32 17.05 2.00 1.76
CA SER A 32 16.99 2.55 0.40
C SER A 32 15.59 2.34 -0.16
N VAL A 33 14.98 3.37 -0.75
CA VAL A 33 13.57 3.31 -1.17
C VAL A 33 13.38 3.61 -2.65
N VAL A 34 12.55 2.83 -3.30
CA VAL A 34 12.07 3.06 -4.65
C VAL A 34 10.67 3.67 -4.55
N ILE A 35 10.53 4.91 -5.00
CA ILE A 35 9.28 5.64 -5.15
C ILE A 35 8.66 5.20 -6.46
N ALA A 36 7.73 4.23 -6.41
CA ALA A 36 7.11 3.66 -7.60
C ALA A 36 5.71 4.24 -7.80
N ASP A 37 5.50 5.01 -8.88
CA ASP A 37 4.24 5.70 -9.15
C ASP A 37 4.05 5.99 -10.65
N LEU A 38 2.81 6.23 -11.08
CA LEU A 38 2.50 6.78 -12.40
C LEU A 38 2.79 8.28 -12.50
N ASN A 39 2.69 9.01 -11.39
CA ASN A 39 2.90 10.44 -11.32
C ASN A 39 4.39 10.77 -11.19
N GLU A 40 5.04 10.95 -12.34
CA GLU A 40 6.48 11.20 -12.42
C GLU A 40 6.89 12.50 -11.69
N LYS A 41 6.11 13.57 -11.86
CA LYS A 41 6.42 14.88 -11.29
C LYS A 41 6.50 14.82 -9.76
N ASP A 42 5.45 14.32 -9.14
CA ASP A 42 5.36 14.29 -7.68
C ASP A 42 6.24 13.18 -7.10
N GLY A 43 6.37 12.04 -7.81
CA GLY A 43 7.27 10.96 -7.40
C GLY A 43 8.75 11.38 -7.41
N GLN A 44 9.19 12.11 -8.44
CA GLN A 44 10.54 12.69 -8.49
C GLN A 44 10.75 13.73 -7.39
N ALA A 45 9.74 14.54 -7.08
CA ALA A 45 9.81 15.50 -5.99
C ALA A 45 9.95 14.81 -4.62
N VAL A 46 9.24 13.71 -4.39
CA VAL A 46 9.40 12.90 -3.16
C VAL A 46 10.80 12.29 -3.08
N ALA A 47 11.29 11.69 -4.17
CA ALA A 47 12.64 11.13 -4.18
C ALA A 47 13.71 12.18 -3.92
N ALA A 48 13.60 13.35 -4.54
CA ALA A 48 14.52 14.49 -4.32
C ALA A 48 14.48 15.01 -2.87
N ALA A 49 13.31 15.03 -2.25
CA ALA A 49 13.16 15.45 -0.85
C ALA A 49 13.80 14.48 0.14
N ILE A 50 13.82 13.18 -0.17
CA ILE A 50 14.49 12.14 0.63
C ILE A 50 16.01 12.16 0.40
N GLY A 51 16.45 12.42 -0.83
CA GLY A 51 17.87 12.46 -1.20
C GLY A 51 18.42 11.10 -1.64
N ASP A 52 19.70 10.83 -1.34
CA ASP A 52 20.46 9.68 -1.87
C ASP A 52 19.87 8.31 -1.53
N ALA A 53 19.06 8.24 -0.49
CA ALA A 53 18.39 7.00 -0.08
C ALA A 53 17.18 6.66 -0.97
N ALA A 54 16.77 7.53 -1.91
CA ALA A 54 15.58 7.33 -2.72
C ALA A 54 15.85 7.40 -4.23
N VAL A 55 15.05 6.67 -4.99
CA VAL A 55 14.98 6.81 -6.45
C VAL A 55 13.52 6.73 -6.88
N PHE A 56 13.16 7.54 -7.85
CA PHE A 56 11.87 7.42 -8.52
C PHE A 56 11.97 6.44 -9.69
N MET A 57 10.98 5.55 -9.80
CA MET A 57 10.78 4.68 -10.96
C MET A 57 9.31 4.71 -11.37
N ARG A 58 9.03 5.03 -12.63
CA ARG A 58 7.66 5.01 -13.14
C ARG A 58 7.13 3.57 -13.14
N LEU A 59 5.98 3.36 -12.49
CA LEU A 59 5.32 2.06 -12.42
C LEU A 59 3.81 2.20 -12.65
N ASP A 60 3.33 1.54 -13.69
CA ASP A 60 1.93 1.15 -13.81
C ASP A 60 1.75 -0.24 -13.20
N VAL A 61 1.08 -0.31 -12.05
CA VAL A 61 0.88 -1.58 -11.34
C VAL A 61 0.01 -2.58 -12.11
N THR A 62 -0.70 -2.14 -13.15
CA THR A 62 -1.51 -3.01 -14.02
C THR A 62 -0.72 -3.66 -15.15
N ASP A 63 0.53 -3.24 -15.35
CA ASP A 63 1.42 -3.71 -16.40
C ASP A 63 2.47 -4.67 -15.84
N GLU A 64 2.36 -5.94 -16.24
CA GLU A 64 3.26 -7.00 -15.76
C GLU A 64 4.72 -6.78 -16.21
N ASP A 65 4.95 -6.29 -17.42
CA ASP A 65 6.31 -6.05 -17.92
C ASP A 65 6.95 -4.83 -17.24
N ASN A 66 6.15 -3.83 -16.89
CA ASN A 66 6.64 -2.70 -16.11
C ASN A 66 7.05 -3.14 -14.68
N TRP A 67 6.31 -4.06 -14.04
CA TRP A 67 6.73 -4.66 -12.77
C TRP A 67 8.08 -5.36 -12.88
N LYS A 68 8.28 -6.22 -13.89
CA LYS A 68 9.56 -6.90 -14.15
C LYS A 68 10.71 -5.90 -14.30
N ALA A 69 10.49 -4.83 -15.07
CA ALA A 69 11.49 -3.80 -15.31
C ALA A 69 11.87 -3.05 -14.03
N VAL A 70 10.90 -2.64 -13.20
CA VAL A 70 11.14 -1.90 -11.95
C VAL A 70 11.87 -2.78 -10.93
N ILE A 71 11.48 -4.05 -10.80
CA ILE A 71 12.16 -4.97 -9.87
C ILE A 71 13.61 -5.22 -10.32
N ALA A 72 13.83 -5.47 -11.62
CA ALA A 72 15.18 -5.67 -12.17
C ALA A 72 16.06 -4.43 -11.94
N ALA A 73 15.54 -3.22 -12.25
CA ALA A 73 16.27 -1.97 -12.01
C ALA A 73 16.54 -1.72 -10.53
N THR A 74 15.66 -2.17 -9.63
CA THR A 74 15.88 -2.09 -8.18
C THR A 74 17.05 -2.96 -7.76
N VAL A 75 17.09 -4.20 -8.24
CA VAL A 75 18.21 -5.13 -7.95
C VAL A 75 19.53 -4.65 -8.57
N GLU A 76 19.49 -4.18 -9.81
CA GLU A 76 20.68 -3.60 -10.46
C GLU A 76 21.27 -2.44 -9.64
N ARG A 77 20.41 -1.57 -9.10
CA ARG A 77 20.84 -0.38 -8.36
C ARG A 77 21.29 -0.67 -6.94
N PHE A 78 20.58 -1.54 -6.22
CA PHE A 78 20.77 -1.75 -4.77
C PHE A 78 21.22 -3.15 -4.39
N GLY A 79 21.29 -4.09 -5.35
CA GLY A 79 21.77 -5.45 -5.14
C GLY A 79 20.77 -6.40 -4.49
N ARG A 80 19.60 -5.92 -4.04
CA ARG A 80 18.62 -6.71 -3.27
C ARG A 80 17.23 -6.09 -3.27
N LEU A 81 16.25 -6.85 -2.80
CA LEU A 81 14.91 -6.38 -2.45
C LEU A 81 14.45 -7.06 -1.15
N ASP A 82 14.14 -6.28 -0.12
CA ASP A 82 13.76 -6.77 1.20
C ASP A 82 12.32 -6.47 1.58
N VAL A 83 11.77 -5.37 1.06
CA VAL A 83 10.43 -4.90 1.43
C VAL A 83 9.65 -4.52 0.18
N LEU A 84 8.43 -5.05 0.07
CA LEU A 84 7.45 -4.60 -0.92
C LEU A 84 6.23 -4.03 -0.20
N VAL A 85 5.92 -2.76 -0.44
CA VAL A 85 4.69 -2.11 0.03
C VAL A 85 3.75 -1.91 -1.16
N ASN A 86 2.77 -2.78 -1.30
CA ASN A 86 1.70 -2.67 -2.29
C ASN A 86 0.64 -1.68 -1.76
N ASN A 87 0.92 -0.39 -1.90
CA ASN A 87 0.06 0.69 -1.43
C ASN A 87 -0.75 1.33 -2.58
N ALA A 88 -0.30 1.27 -3.84
CA ALA A 88 -1.03 1.82 -4.97
C ALA A 88 -2.49 1.32 -4.98
N GLY A 89 -3.41 2.25 -5.19
CA GLY A 89 -4.82 1.93 -5.21
C GLY A 89 -5.67 3.07 -5.72
N MET A 90 -6.90 2.76 -6.07
CA MET A 90 -7.91 3.72 -6.46
C MET A 90 -9.27 3.37 -5.87
N ILE A 91 -10.11 4.38 -5.71
CA ILE A 91 -11.48 4.24 -5.27
C ILE A 91 -12.40 5.00 -6.22
N ALA A 92 -13.60 4.50 -6.42
CA ALA A 92 -14.69 5.22 -7.05
C ALA A 92 -15.99 4.91 -6.30
N LEU A 93 -16.83 5.91 -6.18
CA LEU A 93 -18.18 5.77 -5.64
C LEU A 93 -19.05 4.99 -6.63
N GLY A 94 -19.85 4.09 -6.12
CA GLY A 94 -20.83 3.32 -6.88
C GLY A 94 -21.43 2.21 -6.03
N THR A 95 -22.77 2.15 -6.04
CA THR A 95 -23.51 1.02 -5.44
C THR A 95 -23.38 -0.22 -6.33
N ILE A 96 -23.89 -1.35 -5.85
CA ILE A 96 -23.89 -2.61 -6.63
C ILE A 96 -24.69 -2.48 -7.95
N VAL A 97 -25.68 -1.61 -8.02
CA VAL A 97 -26.48 -1.42 -9.24
C VAL A 97 -25.98 -0.31 -10.14
N ASP A 98 -25.22 0.67 -9.61
CA ASP A 98 -24.73 1.84 -10.36
C ASP A 98 -23.30 1.64 -10.88
N THR A 99 -22.56 0.67 -10.34
CA THR A 99 -21.18 0.39 -10.77
C THR A 99 -21.18 -0.28 -12.14
N ASP A 100 -20.71 0.42 -13.17
CA ASP A 100 -20.54 -0.16 -14.50
C ASP A 100 -19.35 -1.14 -14.54
N LEU A 101 -19.37 -2.07 -15.51
CA LEU A 101 -18.38 -3.12 -15.64
C LEU A 101 -16.97 -2.58 -15.96
N ALA A 102 -16.84 -1.44 -16.63
CA ALA A 102 -15.55 -0.83 -16.93
C ALA A 102 -14.91 -0.27 -15.68
N SER A 103 -15.65 0.44 -14.84
CA SER A 103 -15.23 0.92 -13.53
C SER A 103 -14.85 -0.23 -12.59
N TRP A 104 -15.68 -1.29 -12.55
CA TRP A 104 -15.37 -2.52 -11.81
C TRP A 104 -14.02 -3.11 -12.22
N ARG A 105 -13.81 -3.30 -13.53
CA ARG A 105 -12.57 -3.88 -14.05
C ARG A 105 -11.36 -3.01 -13.76
N LYS A 106 -11.48 -1.69 -13.93
CA LYS A 106 -10.40 -0.75 -13.67
C LYS A 106 -9.96 -0.77 -12.20
N ILE A 107 -10.92 -0.77 -11.27
CA ILE A 107 -10.63 -0.82 -9.83
C ILE A 107 -9.93 -2.14 -9.48
N ASN A 108 -10.42 -3.27 -9.99
CA ASN A 108 -9.80 -4.57 -9.71
C ASN A 108 -8.41 -4.68 -10.35
N ALA A 109 -8.20 -4.18 -11.56
CA ALA A 109 -6.90 -4.17 -12.21
C ALA A 109 -5.84 -3.45 -11.38
N VAL A 110 -6.17 -2.27 -10.82
CA VAL A 110 -5.24 -1.53 -9.97
C VAL A 110 -5.10 -2.18 -8.59
N ASN A 111 -6.22 -2.41 -7.90
CA ASN A 111 -6.18 -2.76 -6.48
C ASN A 111 -5.90 -4.24 -6.20
N SER A 112 -6.27 -5.14 -7.12
CA SER A 112 -6.14 -6.59 -6.95
C SER A 112 -5.06 -7.18 -7.84
N ASP A 113 -5.16 -6.96 -9.17
CA ASP A 113 -4.19 -7.54 -10.12
C ASP A 113 -2.82 -6.91 -9.91
N GLY A 114 -2.75 -5.59 -9.63
CA GLY A 114 -1.51 -4.89 -9.32
C GLY A 114 -0.79 -5.46 -8.11
N VAL A 115 -1.52 -5.78 -7.02
CA VAL A 115 -0.96 -6.43 -5.83
C VAL A 115 -0.47 -7.85 -6.15
N PHE A 116 -1.26 -8.61 -6.92
CA PHE A 116 -0.87 -9.94 -7.38
C PHE A 116 0.43 -9.89 -8.20
N LEU A 117 0.53 -9.00 -9.18
CA LEU A 117 1.70 -8.86 -10.04
C LEU A 117 2.94 -8.46 -9.21
N GLY A 118 2.79 -7.49 -8.31
CA GLY A 118 3.86 -7.08 -7.40
C GLY A 118 4.39 -8.25 -6.58
N CYS A 119 3.51 -9.00 -5.93
CA CYS A 119 3.91 -10.17 -5.15
C CYS A 119 4.52 -11.28 -6.02
N LYS A 120 3.92 -11.57 -7.19
CA LYS A 120 4.41 -12.60 -8.13
C LYS A 120 5.86 -12.38 -8.53
N HIS A 121 6.23 -11.14 -8.85
CA HIS A 121 7.56 -10.82 -9.34
C HIS A 121 8.56 -10.46 -8.24
N ALA A 122 8.12 -9.96 -7.08
CA ALA A 122 9.01 -9.65 -5.97
C ALA A 122 9.45 -10.90 -5.19
N ILE A 123 8.56 -11.89 -4.99
CA ILE A 123 8.85 -13.05 -4.14
C ILE A 123 10.12 -13.81 -4.56
N PRO A 124 10.37 -14.15 -5.83
CA PRO A 124 11.58 -14.84 -6.22
C PRO A 124 12.85 -14.04 -5.87
N VAL A 125 12.84 -12.75 -6.15
CA VAL A 125 13.98 -11.85 -5.90
C VAL A 125 14.21 -11.64 -4.40
N MET A 126 13.16 -11.49 -3.63
CA MET A 126 13.24 -11.38 -2.16
C MET A 126 13.77 -12.67 -1.53
N ALA A 127 13.37 -13.84 -2.06
CA ALA A 127 13.89 -15.13 -1.61
C ALA A 127 15.41 -15.25 -1.86
N GLU A 128 15.89 -14.81 -3.01
CA GLU A 128 17.33 -14.74 -3.34
C GLU A 128 18.08 -13.72 -2.45
N SER A 129 17.40 -12.67 -2.01
CA SER A 129 17.94 -11.68 -1.07
C SER A 129 17.98 -12.16 0.40
N GLY A 130 17.45 -13.36 0.69
CA GLY A 130 17.44 -13.96 2.03
C GLY A 130 16.13 -13.80 2.78
N GLY A 131 15.06 -13.43 2.11
CA GLY A 131 13.72 -13.22 2.68
C GLY A 131 13.31 -11.75 2.72
N GLY A 132 12.29 -11.43 3.54
CA GLY A 132 11.83 -10.06 3.66
C GLY A 132 10.39 -9.90 4.11
N SER A 133 9.79 -8.74 3.82
CA SER A 133 8.43 -8.40 4.22
C SER A 133 7.61 -7.81 3.08
N ILE A 134 6.45 -8.39 2.84
CA ILE A 134 5.42 -7.84 1.94
C ILE A 134 4.31 -7.25 2.80
N VAL A 135 3.96 -5.99 2.54
CA VAL A 135 2.87 -5.27 3.18
C VAL A 135 1.85 -4.87 2.12
N ASN A 136 0.67 -5.45 2.20
CA ASN A 136 -0.42 -5.19 1.26
C ASN A 136 -1.46 -4.26 1.87
N MET A 137 -1.73 -3.13 1.21
CA MET A 137 -2.71 -2.17 1.67
C MET A 137 -4.13 -2.64 1.29
N SER A 138 -4.85 -3.17 2.29
CA SER A 138 -6.27 -3.48 2.20
C SER A 138 -7.12 -2.28 2.68
N SER A 139 -8.20 -2.52 3.38
CA SER A 139 -9.09 -1.49 3.95
C SER A 139 -10.06 -2.14 4.94
N VAL A 140 -10.67 -1.35 5.84
CA VAL A 140 -11.88 -1.77 6.58
C VAL A 140 -13.02 -2.16 5.65
N ALA A 141 -13.07 -1.60 4.44
CA ALA A 141 -14.04 -1.96 3.40
C ALA A 141 -13.95 -3.43 2.93
N ALA A 142 -12.85 -4.13 3.25
CA ALA A 142 -12.70 -5.58 3.05
C ALA A 142 -13.38 -6.42 4.15
N ILE A 143 -13.84 -5.78 5.22
CA ILE A 143 -14.38 -6.42 6.44
C ILE A 143 -15.79 -5.95 6.70
N GLN A 144 -16.02 -4.65 6.58
CA GLN A 144 -17.35 -4.03 6.74
C GLN A 144 -18.07 -3.91 5.39
N GLY A 145 -19.41 -4.05 5.39
CA GLY A 145 -20.23 -3.73 4.24
C GLY A 145 -20.32 -2.21 4.03
N GLN A 146 -19.87 -1.74 2.88
CA GLN A 146 -19.99 -0.33 2.47
C GLN A 146 -20.76 -0.25 1.16
N SER A 147 -22.02 0.16 1.21
CA SER A 147 -22.97 0.10 0.07
C SER A 147 -22.59 1.00 -1.10
N PHE A 148 -21.79 2.03 -0.86
CA PHE A 148 -21.45 3.08 -1.82
C PHE A 148 -20.09 2.89 -2.53
N VAL A 149 -19.36 1.80 -2.28
CA VAL A 149 -18.05 1.49 -2.87
C VAL A 149 -17.90 -0.01 -3.18
N ALA A 150 -18.89 -0.60 -3.85
CA ALA A 150 -18.99 -2.05 -4.06
C ALA A 150 -17.75 -2.66 -4.73
N ALA A 151 -17.26 -2.06 -5.83
CA ALA A 151 -16.07 -2.55 -6.53
C ALA A 151 -14.80 -2.42 -5.70
N TYR A 152 -14.66 -1.32 -4.95
CA TYR A 152 -13.52 -1.11 -4.06
C TYR A 152 -13.51 -2.15 -2.93
N SER A 153 -14.64 -2.36 -2.26
CA SER A 153 -14.76 -3.37 -1.18
C SER A 153 -14.38 -4.76 -1.66
N ALA A 154 -14.88 -5.16 -2.84
CA ALA A 154 -14.54 -6.44 -3.45
C ALA A 154 -13.03 -6.55 -3.74
N SER A 155 -12.41 -5.50 -4.31
CA SER A 155 -10.97 -5.47 -4.61
C SER A 155 -10.11 -5.58 -3.34
N LYS A 156 -10.49 -4.89 -2.27
CA LYS A 156 -9.77 -4.96 -0.98
C LYS A 156 -10.02 -6.27 -0.24
N GLY A 157 -11.18 -6.90 -0.44
CA GLY A 157 -11.45 -8.28 -0.02
C GLY A 157 -10.53 -9.29 -0.72
N ALA A 158 -10.28 -9.12 -2.02
CA ALA A 158 -9.32 -9.93 -2.76
C ALA A 158 -7.90 -9.81 -2.20
N VAL A 159 -7.42 -8.59 -1.91
CA VAL A 159 -6.11 -8.35 -1.28
C VAL A 159 -6.00 -9.04 0.08
N ARG A 160 -7.06 -8.95 0.91
CA ARG A 160 -7.16 -9.61 2.21
C ARG A 160 -6.96 -11.13 2.09
N ALA A 161 -7.66 -11.79 1.17
CA ALA A 161 -7.57 -13.22 0.96
C ALA A 161 -6.21 -13.63 0.34
N LEU A 162 -5.75 -12.89 -0.67
CA LEU A 162 -4.48 -13.13 -1.36
C LEU A 162 -3.29 -13.05 -0.40
N THR A 163 -3.28 -12.11 0.53
CA THR A 163 -2.22 -11.96 1.54
C THR A 163 -2.00 -13.24 2.35
N LYS A 164 -3.08 -13.89 2.78
CA LYS A 164 -3.00 -15.15 3.54
C LYS A 164 -2.45 -16.30 2.69
N SER A 165 -2.89 -16.39 1.43
CA SER A 165 -2.41 -17.40 0.49
C SER A 165 -0.90 -17.23 0.23
N ILE A 166 -0.42 -15.98 0.04
CA ILE A 166 0.99 -15.68 -0.14
C ILE A 166 1.79 -16.01 1.12
N ALA A 167 1.30 -15.64 2.31
CA ALA A 167 1.98 -15.94 3.57
C ALA A 167 2.17 -17.46 3.76
N MET A 168 1.13 -18.25 3.44
CA MET A 168 1.21 -19.72 3.51
C MET A 168 2.19 -20.28 2.49
N PHE A 169 2.14 -19.83 1.22
CA PHE A 169 3.08 -20.22 0.19
C PHE A 169 4.54 -19.94 0.63
N CYS A 170 4.85 -18.73 1.08
CA CYS A 170 6.19 -18.36 1.50
C CYS A 170 6.66 -19.19 2.70
N LYS A 171 5.78 -19.48 3.65
CA LYS A 171 6.06 -20.36 4.80
C LYS A 171 6.40 -21.80 4.36
N GLU A 172 5.63 -22.36 3.44
CA GLU A 172 5.86 -23.71 2.89
C GLU A 172 7.16 -23.80 2.10
N GLN A 173 7.48 -22.75 1.33
CA GLN A 173 8.76 -22.65 0.60
C GLN A 173 9.96 -22.36 1.51
N LYS A 174 9.76 -21.99 2.77
CA LYS A 174 10.80 -21.64 3.75
C LYS A 174 11.74 -20.54 3.24
N ASN A 175 11.21 -19.59 2.45
CA ASN A 175 12.00 -18.55 1.78
C ASN A 175 12.25 -17.31 2.63
N GLY A 176 11.83 -17.30 3.90
CA GLY A 176 12.07 -16.20 4.83
C GLY A 176 11.18 -14.96 4.61
N ILE A 177 10.19 -15.03 3.71
CA ILE A 177 9.30 -13.91 3.40
C ILE A 177 8.05 -13.98 4.27
N ARG A 178 7.68 -12.84 4.86
CA ARG A 178 6.40 -12.62 5.55
C ARG A 178 5.50 -11.77 4.67
N CYS A 179 4.19 -11.99 4.74
CA CYS A 179 3.19 -11.23 4.00
C CYS A 179 2.02 -10.90 4.93
N ASN A 180 1.75 -9.61 5.11
CA ASN A 180 0.68 -9.11 5.99
C ASN A 180 -0.16 -8.06 5.27
N SER A 181 -1.40 -7.86 5.71
CA SER A 181 -2.27 -6.79 5.22
C SER A 181 -2.57 -5.75 6.31
N ILE A 182 -2.59 -4.48 5.91
CA ILE A 182 -3.06 -3.37 6.73
C ILE A 182 -4.47 -2.99 6.27
N HIS A 183 -5.36 -2.74 7.20
CA HIS A 183 -6.76 -2.40 6.96
C HIS A 183 -7.08 -1.03 7.59
N PRO A 184 -6.71 0.07 6.91
CA PRO A 184 -7.05 1.40 7.39
C PRO A 184 -8.55 1.68 7.27
N ASP A 185 -9.04 2.55 8.15
CA ASP A 185 -10.26 3.33 7.93
C ASP A 185 -9.93 4.62 7.16
N GLY A 186 -10.60 5.73 7.42
CA GLY A 186 -10.33 7.01 6.78
C GLY A 186 -8.91 7.51 7.08
N VAL A 187 -8.16 7.84 6.03
CA VAL A 187 -6.81 8.43 6.13
C VAL A 187 -6.79 9.76 5.40
N LYS A 188 -6.25 10.81 5.99
CA LYS A 188 -6.16 12.16 5.42
C LYS A 188 -5.22 12.17 4.20
N THR A 189 -5.78 11.94 3.03
CA THR A 189 -5.04 11.79 1.76
C THR A 189 -5.77 12.44 0.60
N PRO A 190 -5.09 12.75 -0.52
CA PRO A 190 -5.73 13.21 -1.74
C PRO A 190 -6.87 12.29 -2.24
N MET A 191 -6.76 10.98 -2.02
CA MET A 191 -7.80 10.02 -2.40
C MET A 191 -9.12 10.29 -1.68
N VAL A 192 -9.09 10.62 -0.39
CA VAL A 192 -10.29 10.92 0.39
C VAL A 192 -10.92 12.24 -0.04
N VAL A 193 -10.11 13.26 -0.37
CA VAL A 193 -10.61 14.53 -0.93
C VAL A 193 -11.35 14.28 -2.24
N LYS A 194 -10.80 13.45 -3.12
CA LYS A 194 -11.48 13.09 -4.38
C LYS A 194 -12.84 12.43 -4.12
N VAL A 195 -12.93 11.53 -3.17
CA VAL A 195 -14.18 10.84 -2.81
C VAL A 195 -15.19 11.79 -2.17
N ALA A 196 -14.75 12.63 -1.23
CA ALA A 196 -15.63 13.49 -0.44
C ALA A 196 -16.07 14.77 -1.19
N MET A 197 -15.18 15.34 -2.00
CA MET A 197 -15.38 16.65 -2.64
C MET A 197 -15.41 16.59 -4.18
N GLY A 198 -15.11 15.44 -4.80
CA GLY A 198 -15.02 15.30 -6.26
C GLY A 198 -13.84 16.04 -6.91
N LYS A 199 -12.85 16.48 -6.12
CA LYS A 199 -11.69 17.21 -6.63
C LYS A 199 -10.59 16.24 -7.09
N ASP A 200 -10.11 16.38 -8.31
CA ASP A 200 -8.99 15.58 -8.82
C ASP A 200 -7.62 16.04 -8.28
N VAL A 201 -7.51 17.31 -7.92
CA VAL A 201 -6.31 17.88 -7.29
C VAL A 201 -6.70 18.36 -5.89
N ALA A 202 -6.08 17.78 -4.89
CA ALA A 202 -6.29 18.13 -3.49
C ALA A 202 -5.22 19.11 -3.01
N THR A 203 -5.63 20.17 -2.32
CA THR A 203 -4.75 21.03 -1.54
C THR A 203 -4.64 20.52 -0.11
N GLN A 204 -3.67 21.03 0.66
CA GLN A 204 -3.59 20.70 2.10
C GLN A 204 -4.85 21.16 2.85
N GLU A 205 -5.40 22.33 2.48
CA GLU A 205 -6.63 22.84 3.08
C GLU A 205 -7.83 21.91 2.82
N ASP A 206 -7.94 21.32 1.62
CA ASP A 206 -8.97 20.32 1.30
C ASP A 206 -8.84 19.07 2.16
N ILE A 207 -7.60 18.59 2.37
CA ILE A 207 -7.30 17.42 3.21
C ILE A 207 -7.70 17.70 4.66
N ASP A 208 -7.33 18.88 5.17
CA ASP A 208 -7.65 19.30 6.53
C ASP A 208 -9.18 19.47 6.73
N GLU A 209 -9.88 19.98 5.71
CA GLU A 209 -11.34 20.14 5.73
C GLU A 209 -12.05 18.78 5.79
N VAL A 210 -11.66 17.84 4.93
CA VAL A 210 -12.21 16.47 4.94
C VAL A 210 -11.90 15.78 6.25
N GLY A 211 -10.72 16.00 6.81
CA GLY A 211 -10.33 15.47 8.11
C GLY A 211 -11.22 15.87 9.29
N LYS A 212 -12.03 16.93 9.14
CA LYS A 212 -12.99 17.35 10.17
C LYS A 212 -14.29 16.53 10.16
N PHE A 213 -14.58 15.81 9.06
CA PHE A 213 -15.84 15.08 8.91
C PHE A 213 -15.85 13.68 9.54
N GLY A 214 -14.73 13.25 10.15
CA GLY A 214 -14.67 11.92 10.73
C GLY A 214 -13.42 11.66 11.55
N ASN A 215 -13.36 10.45 12.06
CA ASN A 215 -12.24 9.96 12.83
C ASN A 215 -11.17 9.42 11.86
N MET A 216 -10.43 10.34 11.21
CA MET A 216 -9.42 9.98 10.22
C MET A 216 -8.02 10.02 10.84
N CYS A 217 -7.21 9.02 10.52
CA CYS A 217 -5.80 9.02 10.92
C CYS A 217 -4.93 9.80 9.92
N GLU A 218 -3.73 10.16 10.38
CA GLU A 218 -2.71 10.74 9.53
C GLU A 218 -2.01 9.64 8.70
N PRO A 219 -1.45 9.95 7.52
CA PRO A 219 -0.64 9.00 6.76
C PRO A 219 0.52 8.39 7.56
N GLU A 220 1.08 9.15 8.50
CA GLU A 220 2.16 8.75 9.39
C GLU A 220 1.76 7.63 10.35
N ASP A 221 0.49 7.53 10.73
CA ASP A 221 -0.01 6.42 11.56
C ASP A 221 0.10 5.10 10.80
N ILE A 222 -0.22 5.13 9.49
CA ILE A 222 -0.05 3.97 8.62
C ILE A 222 1.43 3.66 8.42
N ALA A 223 2.26 4.67 8.16
CA ALA A 223 3.69 4.50 7.95
C ALA A 223 4.40 3.87 9.17
N ASN A 224 3.98 4.20 10.39
CA ASN A 224 4.51 3.57 11.60
C ASN A 224 4.22 2.06 11.65
N LEU A 225 3.04 1.63 11.19
CA LEU A 225 2.69 0.22 11.12
C LEU A 225 3.43 -0.49 9.96
N VAL A 226 3.59 0.18 8.82
CA VAL A 226 4.41 -0.31 7.70
C VAL A 226 5.86 -0.50 8.16
N LEU A 227 6.44 0.45 8.87
CA LEU A 227 7.79 0.35 9.44
C LEU A 227 7.93 -0.85 10.38
N TYR A 228 6.96 -1.06 11.29
CA TYR A 228 6.95 -2.24 12.16
C TYR A 228 6.94 -3.53 11.35
N LEU A 229 6.06 -3.66 10.35
CA LEU A 229 5.95 -4.85 9.52
C LEU A 229 7.18 -5.06 8.61
N ALA A 230 7.85 -3.99 8.17
CA ALA A 230 9.07 -4.03 7.38
C ALA A 230 10.31 -4.40 8.22
N SER A 231 10.26 -4.13 9.53
CA SER A 231 11.38 -4.40 10.45
C SER A 231 11.43 -5.87 10.89
N ASP A 232 12.55 -6.25 11.51
CA ASP A 232 12.73 -7.59 12.09
C ASP A 232 11.93 -7.80 13.38
N GLU A 233 11.41 -6.74 13.99
CA GLU A 233 10.56 -6.78 15.19
C GLU A 233 9.27 -7.57 14.94
N SER A 234 8.78 -7.60 13.71
CA SER A 234 7.59 -8.35 13.29
C SER A 234 7.90 -9.78 12.78
N GLY A 235 9.04 -10.36 13.18
CA GLY A 235 9.51 -11.64 12.67
C GLY A 235 8.54 -12.82 12.83
N PHE A 236 7.61 -12.75 13.77
CA PHE A 236 6.56 -13.78 13.99
C PHE A 236 5.17 -13.37 13.51
N VAL A 237 5.05 -12.21 12.84
CA VAL A 237 3.80 -11.70 12.26
C VAL A 237 3.74 -12.05 10.79
N ASN A 238 2.93 -13.04 10.42
CA ASN A 238 2.79 -13.53 9.05
C ASN A 238 1.36 -13.97 8.77
N GLY A 239 0.76 -13.51 7.67
CA GLY A 239 -0.63 -13.75 7.30
C GLY A 239 -1.65 -12.96 8.14
N SER A 240 -1.20 -11.97 8.89
CA SER A 240 -2.03 -11.18 9.81
C SER A 240 -2.77 -10.05 9.09
N GLU A 241 -3.94 -9.74 9.63
CA GLU A 241 -4.75 -8.58 9.28
C GLU A 241 -4.54 -7.51 10.36
N MET A 242 -3.94 -6.39 10.01
CA MET A 242 -3.63 -5.31 10.94
C MET A 242 -4.64 -4.17 10.77
N LEU A 243 -5.62 -4.14 11.66
CA LEU A 243 -6.62 -3.05 11.70
C LEU A 243 -6.01 -1.79 12.28
N ILE A 244 -6.30 -0.65 11.64
CA ILE A 244 -5.95 0.68 12.12
C ILE A 244 -7.16 1.60 11.81
N ASP A 245 -8.16 1.55 12.69
CA ASP A 245 -9.51 2.04 12.43
C ASP A 245 -10.16 2.76 13.63
N ASN A 246 -9.40 2.96 14.71
CA ASN A 246 -9.88 3.59 15.93
C ASN A 246 -11.30 3.10 16.34
N CYS A 247 -11.48 1.78 16.38
CA CYS A 247 -12.71 1.10 16.77
C CYS A 247 -13.88 1.19 15.77
N SER A 248 -13.69 1.70 14.55
CA SER A 248 -14.81 1.86 13.61
C SER A 248 -15.50 0.54 13.26
N THR A 249 -14.73 -0.56 13.17
CA THR A 249 -15.27 -1.88 12.85
C THR A 249 -15.98 -2.58 14.01
N ILE A 250 -15.78 -2.12 15.24
CA ILE A 250 -16.34 -2.71 16.47
C ILE A 250 -17.29 -1.76 17.22
N THR A 251 -17.45 -0.54 16.73
CA THR A 251 -18.42 0.42 17.30
C THR A 251 -19.82 -0.11 17.04
N PRO A 252 -20.64 -0.34 18.09
CA PRO A 252 -22.02 -0.75 17.88
C PRO A 252 -22.78 0.36 17.13
N PRO A 253 -23.75 0.01 16.28
CA PRO A 253 -24.61 1.00 15.68
C PRO A 253 -25.18 1.87 16.83
N LEU A 254 -24.97 3.19 16.72
CA LEU A 254 -25.50 4.14 17.69
C LEU A 254 -26.98 3.83 17.89
N GLY A 255 -27.29 3.48 19.10
CA GLY A 255 -28.57 2.94 19.47
C GLY A 255 -29.70 3.78 18.95
N VAL A 256 -30.57 3.08 18.56
CA VAL A 256 -31.98 3.32 18.47
C VAL A 256 -32.47 4.10 19.69
#